data_687333eaf9d226c604b3710d204c446c
#
_entry.id   687333eaf9d226c604b3710d204c446c
#
_cell.length_a   1.000
_cell.length_b   1.000
_cell.length_c   1.000
_cell.angle_alpha   90.00
_cell.angle_beta   90.00
_cell.angle_gamma   90.00
#
_symmetry.space_group_name_H-M   'P 1'
#
loop_
_entity.id
_entity.type
_entity.pdbx_description
1 polymer ?
#
loop_
_entity_poly.entity_id
_entity_poly.type
_entity_poly.pdbx_seq_one_letter_code
_entity_poly.pdbx_strand_id
1 'polypeptide(L)'
;MIPFAAVDVADLVEWIGGIDWMDWPQQNLPGGELKPAMMTDLGWHGFGARTDRVVAALMAYFHGCEDHQRMLSVVMPGHSIESHRDEQAPAWQTRVHVPLTSNDRALFILDNDMGVMRPGNAYLVDTRAVHAVHNGGDTPRTHFMFDVRQQ
;
A
#
# COMPACT_ATOMS: atom_id res chain seq x y z
N MET A 1 1.95 13.01 9.20
CA MET A 1 1.78 11.55 9.03
C MET A 1 2.96 10.84 9.70
N ILE A 2 2.67 10.12 10.77
CA ILE A 2 3.70 9.55 11.67
C ILE A 2 3.69 8.03 11.54
N PRO A 3 4.84 7.38 11.29
CA PRO A 3 4.91 5.92 11.30
C PRO A 3 4.71 5.37 12.71
N PHE A 4 4.08 4.20 12.83
CA PHE A 4 3.94 3.51 14.13
C PHE A 4 5.07 2.49 14.38
N ALA A 5 5.76 2.06 13.33
CA ALA A 5 6.84 1.08 13.41
C ALA A 5 7.86 1.28 12.28
N ALA A 6 9.09 0.86 12.54
CA ALA A 6 10.08 0.62 11.50
C ALA A 6 9.97 -0.84 11.04
N VAL A 7 10.22 -1.11 9.77
CA VAL A 7 10.18 -2.45 9.19
C VAL A 7 11.21 -2.59 8.06
N ASP A 8 11.91 -3.71 8.04
CA ASP A 8 12.85 -4.02 6.97
C ASP A 8 12.08 -4.53 5.74
N VAL A 9 12.20 -3.81 4.64
CA VAL A 9 11.55 -4.12 3.36
C VAL A 9 12.52 -4.42 2.23
N ALA A 10 13.81 -4.55 2.52
CA ALA A 10 14.85 -4.70 1.50
C ALA A 10 14.58 -5.89 0.55
N ASP A 11 14.16 -7.04 1.09
CA ASP A 11 13.82 -8.22 0.30
C ASP A 11 12.62 -7.99 -0.63
N LEU A 12 11.60 -7.26 -0.16
CA LEU A 12 10.42 -6.94 -0.98
C LEU A 12 10.77 -5.95 -2.09
N VAL A 13 11.59 -4.95 -1.78
CA VAL A 13 12.05 -3.96 -2.77
C VAL A 13 12.86 -4.63 -3.87
N GLU A 14 13.79 -5.53 -3.52
CA GLU A 14 14.55 -6.31 -4.48
C GLU A 14 13.65 -7.19 -5.34
N TRP A 15 12.70 -7.88 -4.73
CA TRP A 15 11.76 -8.75 -5.42
C TRP A 15 10.90 -8.00 -6.43
N ILE A 16 10.24 -6.90 -6.05
CA ILE A 16 9.41 -6.12 -6.97
C ILE A 16 10.24 -5.48 -8.09
N GLY A 17 11.49 -5.12 -7.82
CA GLY A 17 12.41 -4.56 -8.81
C GLY A 17 12.78 -5.53 -9.91
N GLY A 18 12.65 -6.83 -9.68
CA GLY A 18 12.87 -7.90 -10.66
C GLY A 18 11.62 -8.26 -11.49
N ILE A 19 10.47 -7.65 -11.22
CA ILE A 19 9.21 -7.96 -11.93
C ILE A 19 8.98 -6.89 -13.00
N ASP A 20 8.73 -7.35 -14.25
CA ASP A 20 8.39 -6.44 -15.35
C ASP A 20 7.01 -5.80 -15.07
N TRP A 21 6.91 -4.50 -15.28
CA TRP A 21 5.65 -3.76 -15.15
C TRP A 21 4.54 -4.31 -16.05
N MET A 22 4.88 -4.91 -17.16
CA MET A 22 3.91 -5.57 -18.07
C MET A 22 3.24 -6.79 -17.44
N ASP A 23 3.85 -7.39 -16.42
CA ASP A 23 3.28 -8.51 -15.67
C ASP A 23 2.33 -8.06 -14.55
N TRP A 24 2.30 -6.76 -14.26
CA TRP A 24 1.42 -6.21 -13.25
C TRP A 24 -0.02 -6.15 -13.77
N PRO A 25 -1.00 -6.56 -12.97
CA PRO A 25 -2.41 -6.39 -13.32
C PRO A 25 -2.71 -4.92 -13.52
N GLN A 26 -3.23 -4.59 -14.68
CA GLN A 26 -3.60 -3.21 -15.02
C GLN A 26 -5.12 -3.08 -14.94
N GLN A 27 -5.59 -2.08 -14.21
CA GLN A 27 -6.99 -1.71 -14.29
C GLN A 27 -7.22 -0.94 -15.59
N ASN A 28 -7.93 -1.58 -16.53
CA ASN A 28 -8.44 -0.89 -17.71
C ASN A 28 -9.59 0.04 -17.27
N LEU A 29 -9.29 1.33 -17.20
CA LEU A 29 -10.31 2.33 -16.92
C LEU A 29 -10.73 3.02 -18.21
N PRO A 30 -12.00 3.53 -18.29
CA PRO A 30 -12.46 4.24 -19.46
C PRO A 30 -11.53 5.41 -19.79
N GLY A 31 -11.05 5.50 -21.05
CA GLY A 31 -10.16 6.56 -21.52
C GLY A 31 -8.71 6.15 -21.78
N GLY A 32 -8.32 4.88 -21.53
CA GLY A 32 -6.98 4.34 -21.87
C GLY A 32 -5.83 4.88 -21.01
N GLU A 33 -6.11 5.62 -19.96
CA GLU A 33 -5.10 6.09 -19.02
C GLU A 33 -4.59 4.94 -18.14
N LEU A 34 -3.27 4.86 -17.96
CA LEU A 34 -2.66 3.96 -16.98
C LEU A 34 -3.04 4.44 -15.59
N LYS A 35 -3.95 3.71 -14.94
CA LYS A 35 -4.31 3.96 -13.55
C LYS A 35 -3.57 3.00 -12.60
N PRO A 36 -3.56 3.29 -11.30
CA PRO A 36 -2.82 2.48 -10.32
C PRO A 36 -3.20 1.01 -10.45
N ALA A 37 -2.20 0.16 -10.60
CA ALA A 37 -2.40 -1.28 -10.52
C ALA A 37 -2.49 -1.69 -9.05
N MET A 38 -3.53 -2.44 -8.70
CA MET A 38 -3.68 -3.04 -7.36
C MET A 38 -3.68 -4.55 -7.49
N MET A 39 -2.86 -5.24 -6.69
CA MET A 39 -2.70 -6.68 -6.71
C MET A 39 -3.14 -7.28 -5.39
N THR A 40 -4.06 -8.24 -5.44
CA THR A 40 -4.56 -8.98 -4.27
C THR A 40 -4.36 -10.49 -4.39
N ASP A 41 -3.89 -10.99 -5.54
CA ASP A 41 -3.65 -12.41 -5.75
C ASP A 41 -2.37 -12.85 -5.05
N LEU A 42 -2.51 -13.54 -3.92
CA LEU A 42 -1.39 -14.01 -3.11
C LEU A 42 -0.51 -15.05 -3.82
N GLY A 43 -0.99 -15.70 -4.88
CA GLY A 43 -0.21 -16.61 -5.71
C GLY A 43 0.66 -15.92 -6.76
N TRP A 44 0.36 -14.67 -7.09
CA TRP A 44 1.10 -13.92 -8.10
C TRP A 44 2.57 -13.73 -7.69
N HIS A 45 3.49 -14.25 -8.50
CA HIS A 45 4.94 -14.22 -8.24
C HIS A 45 5.34 -14.57 -6.78
N GLY A 46 4.54 -15.41 -6.10
CA GLY A 46 4.79 -15.79 -4.71
C GLY A 46 4.50 -14.69 -3.69
N PHE A 47 3.65 -13.74 -4.01
CA PHE A 47 3.33 -12.57 -3.20
C PHE A 47 3.00 -12.91 -1.73
N GLY A 48 2.15 -13.92 -1.49
CA GLY A 48 1.78 -14.32 -0.14
C GLY A 48 3.00 -14.71 0.70
N ALA A 49 3.80 -15.66 0.24
CA ALA A 49 4.99 -16.12 0.94
C ALA A 49 6.05 -15.01 1.11
N ARG A 50 6.22 -14.17 0.08
CA ARG A 50 7.17 -13.04 0.13
C ARG A 50 6.83 -12.00 1.19
N THR A 51 5.56 -11.81 1.50
CA THR A 51 5.09 -10.80 2.46
C THR A 51 4.94 -11.34 3.89
N ASP A 52 5.01 -12.65 4.11
CA ASP A 52 4.77 -13.28 5.42
C ASP A 52 5.67 -12.71 6.53
N ARG A 53 6.95 -12.50 6.27
CA ARG A 53 7.89 -11.99 7.27
C ARG A 53 7.53 -10.56 7.71
N VAL A 54 7.19 -9.70 6.78
CA VAL A 54 6.81 -8.31 7.07
C VAL A 54 5.48 -8.27 7.84
N VAL A 55 4.49 -9.06 7.42
CA VAL A 55 3.20 -9.17 8.11
C VAL A 55 3.42 -9.67 9.54
N ALA A 56 4.18 -10.75 9.74
CA ALA A 56 4.45 -11.30 11.07
C ALA A 56 5.13 -10.29 12.01
N ALA A 57 6.12 -9.55 11.49
CA ALA A 57 6.82 -8.51 12.26
C ALA A 57 5.88 -7.38 12.70
N LEU A 58 4.97 -6.95 11.83
CA LEU A 58 4.05 -5.86 12.14
C LEU A 58 2.85 -6.33 12.96
N MET A 59 2.36 -7.56 12.75
CA MET A 59 1.25 -8.11 13.55
C MET A 59 1.60 -8.27 15.03
N ALA A 60 2.88 -8.29 15.40
CA ALA A 60 3.32 -8.26 16.80
C ALA A 60 2.83 -7.01 17.57
N TYR A 61 2.48 -5.94 16.88
CA TYR A 61 1.89 -4.73 17.47
C TYR A 61 0.38 -4.80 17.71
N PHE A 62 -0.30 -5.85 17.20
CA PHE A 62 -1.77 -5.94 17.19
C PHE A 62 -2.25 -7.20 17.92
N HIS A 63 -2.28 -7.13 19.25
CA HIS A 63 -2.74 -8.26 20.08
C HIS A 63 -4.23 -8.56 19.86
N GLY A 64 -4.57 -9.83 19.68
CA GLY A 64 -5.95 -10.27 19.47
C GLY A 64 -6.53 -9.90 18.10
N CYS A 65 -5.66 -9.62 17.13
CA CYS A 65 -6.04 -9.29 15.76
C CYS A 65 -5.48 -10.31 14.78
N GLU A 66 -6.03 -10.31 13.57
CA GLU A 66 -5.55 -11.10 12.43
C GLU A 66 -5.28 -10.21 11.23
N ASP A 67 -4.34 -10.62 10.37
CA ASP A 67 -4.14 -9.97 9.09
C ASP A 67 -5.20 -10.42 8.10
N HIS A 68 -5.58 -9.50 7.23
CA HIS A 68 -6.58 -9.73 6.21
C HIS A 68 -6.21 -8.94 4.94
N GLN A 69 -6.57 -9.48 3.80
CA GLN A 69 -6.54 -8.81 2.49
C GLN A 69 -5.22 -8.08 2.18
N ARG A 70 -4.18 -8.84 1.89
CA ARG A 70 -2.87 -8.30 1.47
C ARG A 70 -2.95 -7.74 0.05
N MET A 71 -2.32 -6.59 -0.18
CA MET A 71 -2.37 -5.87 -1.45
C MET A 71 -1.02 -5.27 -1.80
N LEU A 72 -0.75 -5.18 -3.11
CA LEU A 72 0.27 -4.26 -3.66
C LEU A 72 -0.46 -3.16 -4.44
N SER A 73 -0.07 -1.92 -4.24
CA SER A 73 -0.59 -0.78 -4.97
C SER A 73 0.55 0.01 -5.57
N VAL A 74 0.49 0.28 -6.86
CA VAL A 74 1.44 1.15 -7.56
C VAL A 74 0.72 2.34 -8.16
N VAL A 75 1.28 3.51 -7.96
CA VAL A 75 0.87 4.76 -8.61
C VAL A 75 2.03 5.27 -9.43
N MET A 76 1.88 5.23 -10.75
CA MET A 76 2.91 5.67 -11.69
C MET A 76 3.11 7.19 -11.63
N PRO A 77 4.28 7.71 -12.06
CA PRO A 77 4.52 9.13 -12.16
C PRO A 77 3.40 9.89 -12.89
N GLY A 78 2.93 10.99 -12.30
CA GLY A 78 1.87 11.82 -12.85
C GLY A 78 0.44 11.29 -12.64
N HIS A 79 0.26 10.13 -11.99
CA HIS A 79 -1.05 9.54 -11.75
C HIS A 79 -1.52 9.76 -10.30
N SER A 80 -2.81 9.53 -10.09
CA SER A 80 -3.47 9.73 -8.80
C SER A 80 -4.47 8.61 -8.52
N ILE A 81 -4.69 8.35 -7.24
CA ILE A 81 -5.92 7.71 -6.75
C ILE A 81 -6.81 8.84 -6.25
N GLU A 82 -7.98 9.00 -6.88
CA GLU A 82 -8.92 10.04 -6.53
C GLU A 82 -9.40 9.92 -5.09
N SER A 83 -9.81 11.05 -4.53
CA SER A 83 -10.36 11.14 -3.18
C SER A 83 -11.59 10.24 -3.02
N HIS A 84 -11.54 9.34 -2.04
CA HIS A 84 -12.59 8.37 -1.76
C HIS A 84 -12.55 7.88 -0.31
N ARG A 85 -13.54 7.09 0.04
CA ARG A 85 -13.60 6.30 1.30
C ARG A 85 -13.81 4.85 0.96
N ASP A 86 -13.26 3.95 1.76
CA ASP A 86 -13.58 2.52 1.68
C ASP A 86 -14.88 2.25 2.45
N GLU A 87 -16.02 2.45 1.81
CA GLU A 87 -17.35 2.36 2.45
C GLU A 87 -17.65 0.97 3.03
N GLN A 88 -17.02 -0.06 2.50
CA GLN A 88 -17.19 -1.43 2.97
C GLN A 88 -16.26 -1.81 4.14
N ALA A 89 -15.36 -0.92 4.56
CA ALA A 89 -14.44 -1.22 5.66
C ALA A 89 -15.17 -1.25 7.00
N PRO A 90 -15.09 -2.38 7.75
CA PRO A 90 -15.70 -2.45 9.08
C PRO A 90 -15.02 -1.50 10.07
N ALA A 91 -15.77 -1.07 11.09
CA ALA A 91 -15.26 -0.15 12.11
C ALA A 91 -14.06 -0.68 12.91
N TRP A 92 -13.90 -2.01 12.99
CA TRP A 92 -12.82 -2.69 13.71
C TRP A 92 -11.61 -3.04 12.80
N GLN A 93 -11.58 -2.49 11.59
CA GLN A 93 -10.49 -2.68 10.65
C GLN A 93 -9.64 -1.43 10.54
N THR A 94 -8.34 -1.61 10.49
CA THR A 94 -7.38 -0.58 10.07
C THR A 94 -6.50 -1.13 8.97
N ARG A 95 -6.00 -0.26 8.10
CA ARG A 95 -5.07 -0.64 7.05
C ARG A 95 -3.65 -0.26 7.42
N VAL A 96 -2.74 -1.20 7.28
CA VAL A 96 -1.31 -0.97 7.41
C VAL A 96 -0.75 -0.68 6.03
N HIS A 97 -0.08 0.45 5.87
CA HIS A 97 0.68 0.81 4.68
C HIS A 97 2.18 0.60 4.94
N VAL A 98 2.82 -0.16 4.07
CA VAL A 98 4.26 -0.41 4.08
C VAL A 98 4.83 0.07 2.75
N PRO A 99 5.34 1.30 2.67
CA PRO A 99 5.96 1.80 1.45
C PRO A 99 7.18 0.96 1.06
N LEU A 100 7.24 0.54 -0.19
CA LEU A 100 8.37 -0.17 -0.78
C LEU A 100 9.23 0.78 -1.62
N THR A 101 8.58 1.59 -2.45
CA THR A 101 9.21 2.68 -3.19
C THR A 101 8.38 3.94 -3.02
N SER A 102 9.04 5.09 -2.99
CA SER A 102 8.41 6.39 -2.89
C SER A 102 9.35 7.47 -3.42
N ASN A 103 8.87 8.71 -3.45
CA ASN A 103 9.66 9.90 -3.76
C ASN A 103 9.09 11.11 -3.03
N ASP A 104 9.82 12.23 -3.03
CA ASP A 104 9.44 13.42 -2.24
C ASP A 104 8.14 14.10 -2.70
N ARG A 105 7.60 13.70 -3.84
CA ARG A 105 6.37 14.25 -4.43
C ARG A 105 5.24 13.22 -4.51
N ALA A 106 5.42 12.06 -3.90
CA ALA A 106 4.36 11.03 -3.78
C ALA A 106 3.55 11.30 -2.50
N LEU A 107 2.51 12.11 -2.64
CA LEU A 107 1.69 12.58 -1.51
C LEU A 107 0.59 11.59 -1.19
N PHE A 108 0.43 11.29 0.08
CA PHE A 108 -0.76 10.66 0.64
C PHE A 108 -1.56 11.72 1.42
N ILE A 109 -2.85 11.78 1.16
CA ILE A 109 -3.76 12.75 1.75
C ILE A 109 -4.80 11.97 2.54
N LEU A 110 -4.96 12.29 3.82
CA LEU A 110 -5.90 11.65 4.73
C LEU A 110 -6.62 12.72 5.54
N ASP A 111 -7.90 12.99 5.23
CA ASP A 111 -8.65 14.11 5.78
C ASP A 111 -7.86 15.43 5.73
N ASN A 112 -7.42 15.91 6.88
CA ASN A 112 -6.67 17.17 7.01
C ASN A 112 -5.15 16.96 7.13
N ASP A 113 -4.67 15.71 7.01
CA ASP A 113 -3.24 15.39 7.05
C ASP A 113 -2.71 15.06 5.65
N MET A 114 -1.51 15.48 5.36
CA MET A 114 -0.87 15.22 4.08
C MET A 114 0.63 15.00 4.29
N GLY A 115 1.17 14.01 3.63
CA GLY A 115 2.59 13.74 3.73
C GLY A 115 3.08 12.67 2.78
N VAL A 116 4.37 12.42 2.83
CA VAL A 116 5.03 11.33 2.10
C VAL A 116 5.29 10.19 3.07
N MET A 117 4.76 9.02 2.73
CA MET A 117 5.09 7.79 3.43
C MET A 117 6.43 7.24 2.92
N ARG A 118 7.37 6.99 3.84
CA ARG A 118 8.75 6.60 3.51
C ARG A 118 8.98 5.11 3.62
N PRO A 119 9.73 4.49 2.68
CA PRO A 119 10.20 3.10 2.81
C PRO A 119 10.93 2.86 4.13
N GLY A 120 10.84 1.65 4.65
CA GLY A 120 11.42 1.28 5.94
C GLY A 120 10.54 1.61 7.15
N ASN A 121 9.35 2.16 6.92
CA ASN A 121 8.36 2.49 7.95
C ASN A 121 7.00 1.88 7.64
N ALA A 122 6.18 1.72 8.67
CA ALA A 122 4.79 1.30 8.55
C ALA A 122 3.84 2.34 9.16
N TYR A 123 2.71 2.57 8.49
CA TYR A 123 1.74 3.59 8.81
C TYR A 123 0.35 2.99 8.98
N LEU A 124 -0.43 3.52 9.91
CA LEU A 124 -1.84 3.16 10.07
C LEU A 124 -2.72 4.15 9.32
N VAL A 125 -3.67 3.61 8.57
CA VAL A 125 -4.65 4.39 7.81
C VAL A 125 -6.06 3.89 8.14
N ASP A 126 -6.90 4.78 8.64
CA ASP A 126 -8.35 4.55 8.69
C ASP A 126 -8.93 4.85 7.30
N THR A 127 -9.16 3.81 6.52
CA THR A 127 -9.66 3.95 5.14
C THR A 127 -11.12 4.40 5.07
N ARG A 128 -11.83 4.50 6.20
CA ARG A 128 -13.16 5.12 6.27
C ARG A 128 -13.09 6.64 6.24
N ALA A 129 -11.94 7.21 6.57
CA ALA A 129 -11.66 8.63 6.35
C ALA A 129 -11.42 8.90 4.86
N VAL A 130 -11.70 10.11 4.42
CA VAL A 130 -11.44 10.52 3.03
C VAL A 130 -9.94 10.48 2.78
N HIS A 131 -9.52 9.78 1.75
CA HIS A 131 -8.10 9.67 1.40
C HIS A 131 -7.87 9.69 -0.10
N ALA A 132 -6.69 10.12 -0.49
CA ALA A 132 -6.25 10.23 -1.88
C ALA A 132 -4.73 10.02 -1.98
N VAL A 133 -4.26 9.74 -3.18
CA VAL A 133 -2.82 9.63 -3.48
C VAL A 133 -2.53 10.42 -4.75
N HIS A 134 -1.44 11.18 -4.74
CA HIS A 134 -0.93 11.82 -5.96
C HIS A 134 0.58 11.59 -6.07
N ASN A 135 1.01 11.01 -7.17
CA ASN A 135 2.44 10.85 -7.47
C ASN A 135 2.91 11.94 -8.43
N GLY A 136 3.37 13.04 -7.90
CA GLY A 136 3.94 14.15 -8.69
C GLY A 136 5.43 14.01 -8.98
N GLY A 137 6.06 12.88 -8.62
CA GLY A 137 7.47 12.60 -8.87
C GLY A 137 7.73 11.87 -10.18
N ASP A 138 8.97 11.42 -10.36
CA ASP A 138 9.46 10.80 -11.59
C ASP A 138 9.62 9.27 -11.47
N THR A 139 9.35 8.72 -10.29
CA THR A 139 9.48 7.28 -10.00
C THR A 139 8.17 6.70 -9.50
N PRO A 140 7.89 5.41 -9.74
CA PRO A 140 6.69 4.77 -9.21
C PRO A 140 6.63 4.81 -7.68
N ARG A 141 5.42 5.00 -7.16
CA ARG A 141 5.12 4.84 -5.73
C ARG A 141 4.46 3.50 -5.53
N THR A 142 5.13 2.60 -4.81
CA THR A 142 4.64 1.25 -4.55
C THR A 142 4.49 1.02 -3.05
N HIS A 143 3.30 0.65 -2.61
CA HIS A 143 3.02 0.26 -1.24
C HIS A 143 2.57 -1.20 -1.18
N PHE A 144 3.13 -1.95 -0.24
CA PHE A 144 2.51 -3.14 0.29
C PHE A 144 1.51 -2.72 1.38
N MET A 145 0.34 -3.32 1.38
CA MET A 145 -0.71 -3.03 2.35
C MET A 145 -1.37 -4.32 2.82
N PHE A 146 -1.86 -4.31 4.04
CA PHE A 146 -2.76 -5.34 4.55
C PHE A 146 -3.71 -4.74 5.59
N ASP A 147 -4.85 -5.37 5.73
CA ASP A 147 -5.82 -4.98 6.74
C ASP A 147 -5.59 -5.75 8.04
N VAL A 148 -5.79 -5.07 9.15
CA VAL A 148 -5.77 -5.67 10.50
C VAL A 148 -7.18 -5.61 11.04
N ARG A 149 -7.70 -6.75 11.47
CA ARG A 149 -9.05 -6.89 12.01
C ARG A 149 -9.01 -7.48 13.41
N GLN A 150 -9.86 -6.98 14.29
CA GLN A 150 -10.14 -7.64 15.55
C GLN A 150 -10.86 -8.97 15.29
N GLN A 151 -10.42 -9.97 16.02
CA GLN A 151 -11.10 -11.27 16.06
C GLN A 151 -12.39 -11.19 16.87
#